data_10708fabd33783535e4861eced40cfb1
#
_entry.id   10708fabd33783535e4861eced40cfb1
#
_cell.length_a   1.000
_cell.length_b   1.000
_cell.length_c   1.000
_cell.angle_alpha   90.00
_cell.angle_beta   90.00
_cell.angle_gamma   90.00
#
_symmetry.space_group_name_H-M   'P 1'
#
loop_
_entity.id
_entity.type
_entity.pdbx_description
1 polymer ?
#
loop_
_entity_poly.entity_id
_entity_poly.type
_entity_poly.pdbx_seq_one_letter_code
_entity_poly.pdbx_strand_id
1 'polypeptide(L)'
;MGQKVNPISMRLGINKTWDSRWYANKNEYAVLLKEDIKMRKKIFKDLKNAAISKVIIERPHKKCLVTIHSGRPGLIIGKKGVEIENLKNKLQKFTGSDVVVNIVEVRKPEINATLVAENIAQQLERRVGFRRAMKRSVQSAMRIGAQGIRINCGGRLGGAEIARTEWYREGRVPLHTLRSDVDYGVASAYTTYGICGIKVWIYLGEIMEHNPFVKEENTEEKNIIEARR
;
A
#
# COMPACT_ATOMS: atom_id res chain seq x y z
N MET A 1 3.87 -9.96 -26.20
CA MET A 1 4.78 -9.40 -25.16
C MET A 1 4.51 -10.09 -23.84
N GLY A 2 5.57 -10.53 -23.14
CA GLY A 2 5.45 -11.21 -21.85
C GLY A 2 4.85 -10.33 -20.74
N GLN A 3 4.21 -10.97 -19.78
CA GLN A 3 3.69 -10.32 -18.58
C GLN A 3 4.86 -9.96 -17.64
N LYS A 4 4.74 -8.83 -16.94
CA LYS A 4 5.73 -8.43 -15.93
C LYS A 4 5.36 -9.02 -14.59
N VAL A 5 6.32 -9.62 -13.89
CA VAL A 5 6.14 -10.14 -12.54
C VAL A 5 5.91 -8.97 -11.58
N ASN A 6 5.06 -9.18 -10.56
CA ASN A 6 4.86 -8.19 -9.51
C ASN A 6 6.17 -8.02 -8.71
N PRO A 7 6.71 -6.81 -8.59
CA PRO A 7 8.00 -6.59 -7.94
C PRO A 7 7.99 -6.92 -6.43
N ILE A 8 6.85 -6.79 -5.76
CA ILE A 8 6.71 -7.17 -4.35
C ILE A 8 6.79 -8.68 -4.20
N SER A 9 6.03 -9.45 -5.02
CA SER A 9 6.02 -10.91 -4.93
C SER A 9 7.37 -11.53 -5.29
N MET A 10 8.12 -10.93 -6.24
CA MET A 10 9.46 -11.37 -6.59
C MET A 10 10.47 -11.23 -5.44
N ARG A 11 10.22 -10.31 -4.51
CA ARG A 11 11.10 -9.97 -3.39
C ARG A 11 10.63 -10.50 -2.04
N LEU A 12 9.52 -11.26 -2.01
CA LEU A 12 9.05 -11.92 -0.80
C LEU A 12 10.11 -12.90 -0.27
N GLY A 13 10.41 -12.82 1.02
CA GLY A 13 11.44 -13.62 1.67
C GLY A 13 12.88 -13.13 1.47
N ILE A 14 13.10 -12.08 0.65
CA ILE A 14 14.42 -11.47 0.43
C ILE A 14 14.47 -10.12 1.16
N ASN A 15 13.69 -9.14 0.74
CA ASN A 15 13.61 -7.82 1.37
C ASN A 15 12.16 -7.36 1.65
N LYS A 16 11.17 -8.16 1.32
CA LYS A 16 9.75 -7.94 1.61
C LYS A 16 9.16 -9.13 2.34
N THR A 17 8.15 -8.87 3.18
CA THR A 17 7.38 -9.90 3.88
C THR A 17 5.92 -9.87 3.44
N TRP A 18 5.17 -10.90 3.83
CA TRP A 18 3.75 -10.99 3.59
C TRP A 18 2.96 -10.00 4.47
N ASP A 19 1.85 -9.52 3.96
CA ASP A 19 0.91 -8.67 4.71
C ASP A 19 0.05 -9.46 5.70
N SER A 20 -0.13 -10.77 5.50
CA SER A 20 -0.74 -11.67 6.46
C SER A 20 0.34 -12.55 7.08
N ARG A 21 0.53 -12.45 8.40
CA ARG A 21 1.64 -13.09 9.13
C ARG A 21 1.06 -13.98 10.21
N TRP A 22 0.62 -15.19 9.85
CA TRP A 22 0.07 -16.18 10.74
C TRP A 22 0.24 -17.59 10.19
N TYR A 23 0.11 -18.57 11.07
CA TYR A 23 0.12 -20.00 10.74
C TYR A 23 -1.19 -20.61 11.18
N ALA A 24 -1.70 -21.58 10.40
CA ALA A 24 -2.89 -22.36 10.74
C ALA A 24 -2.80 -23.78 10.20
N ASN A 25 -3.52 -24.70 10.84
CA ASN A 25 -3.66 -26.07 10.38
C ASN A 25 -4.46 -26.13 9.08
N LYS A 26 -4.32 -27.22 8.32
CA LYS A 26 -4.96 -27.42 7.02
C LYS A 26 -6.48 -27.19 7.04
N ASN A 27 -7.16 -27.60 8.10
CA ASN A 27 -8.61 -27.49 8.23
C ASN A 27 -9.09 -26.06 8.51
N GLU A 28 -8.28 -25.26 9.21
CA GLU A 28 -8.62 -23.89 9.62
C GLU A 28 -8.16 -22.85 8.62
N TYR A 29 -7.12 -23.16 7.82
CA TYR A 29 -6.49 -22.23 6.89
C TYR A 29 -7.47 -21.53 5.94
N ALA A 30 -8.37 -22.30 5.32
CA ALA A 30 -9.34 -21.77 4.36
C ALA A 30 -10.34 -20.79 5.01
N VAL A 31 -10.74 -21.05 6.25
CA VAL A 31 -11.65 -20.19 7.01
C VAL A 31 -10.97 -18.87 7.34
N LEU A 32 -9.78 -18.92 7.93
CA LEU A 32 -9.00 -17.74 8.31
C LEU A 32 -8.61 -16.88 7.10
N LEU A 33 -8.23 -17.50 5.99
CA LEU A 33 -7.94 -16.79 4.74
C LEU A 33 -9.18 -16.04 4.20
N LYS A 34 -10.35 -16.69 4.24
CA LYS A 34 -11.61 -16.07 3.82
C LYS A 34 -11.99 -14.88 4.71
N GLU A 35 -11.73 -14.97 6.01
CA GLU A 35 -11.91 -13.86 6.95
C GLU A 35 -10.97 -12.71 6.62
N ASP A 36 -9.67 -12.95 6.41
CA ASP A 36 -8.69 -11.92 6.06
C ASP A 36 -9.08 -11.18 4.78
N ILE A 37 -9.50 -11.90 3.75
CA ILE A 37 -9.94 -11.29 2.49
C ILE A 37 -11.18 -10.40 2.72
N LYS A 38 -12.14 -10.85 3.54
CA LYS A 38 -13.34 -10.07 3.87
C LYS A 38 -12.97 -8.82 4.67
N MET A 39 -12.11 -8.95 5.69
CA MET A 39 -11.63 -7.82 6.50
C MET A 39 -10.92 -6.77 5.64
N ARG A 40 -9.97 -7.17 4.79
CA ARG A 40 -9.27 -6.25 3.89
C ARG A 40 -10.25 -5.52 2.97
N LYS A 41 -11.16 -6.24 2.31
CA LYS A 41 -12.17 -5.63 1.44
C LYS A 41 -13.04 -4.63 2.19
N LYS A 42 -13.44 -4.95 3.41
CA LYS A 42 -14.26 -4.07 4.25
C LYS A 42 -13.51 -2.81 4.65
N ILE A 43 -12.26 -2.95 5.12
CA ILE A 43 -11.40 -1.84 5.51
C ILE A 43 -11.19 -0.87 4.33
N PHE A 44 -10.79 -1.37 3.17
CA PHE A 44 -10.60 -0.52 1.98
C PHE A 44 -11.88 0.14 1.49
N LYS A 45 -13.04 -0.51 1.66
CA LYS A 45 -14.34 0.05 1.29
C LYS A 45 -14.79 1.16 2.25
N ASP A 46 -14.73 0.90 3.56
CA ASP A 46 -15.23 1.82 4.59
C ASP A 46 -14.31 3.05 4.74
N LEU A 47 -13.01 2.86 4.56
CA LEU A 47 -11.99 3.88 4.79
C LEU A 47 -11.35 4.41 3.50
N LYS A 48 -12.09 4.47 2.40
CA LYS A 48 -11.59 4.93 1.08
C LYS A 48 -10.91 6.31 1.12
N ASN A 49 -11.34 7.20 2.02
CA ASN A 49 -10.78 8.55 2.14
C ASN A 49 -9.56 8.66 3.06
N ALA A 50 -9.25 7.61 3.80
CA ALA A 50 -8.19 7.59 4.79
C ALA A 50 -6.78 7.36 4.20
N ALA A 51 -6.65 7.21 2.88
CA ALA A 51 -5.39 6.95 2.19
C ALA A 51 -4.63 5.77 2.81
N ILE A 52 -5.19 4.56 2.69
CA ILE A 52 -4.62 3.33 3.25
C ILE A 52 -3.52 2.83 2.31
N SER A 53 -2.32 2.67 2.83
CA SER A 53 -1.18 2.11 2.11
C SER A 53 -1.21 0.59 2.09
N LYS A 54 -1.23 -0.04 3.28
CA LYS A 54 -1.28 -1.48 3.47
C LYS A 54 -1.99 -1.85 4.76
N VAL A 55 -2.49 -3.09 4.84
CA VAL A 55 -3.11 -3.66 6.03
C VAL A 55 -2.37 -4.95 6.38
N ILE A 56 -1.72 -4.97 7.53
CA ILE A 56 -1.03 -6.15 8.06
C ILE A 56 -1.96 -6.86 9.03
N ILE A 57 -2.08 -8.18 8.89
CA ILE A 57 -2.91 -9.01 9.75
C ILE A 57 -2.01 -10.06 10.41
N GLU A 58 -1.97 -10.05 11.73
CA GLU A 58 -1.27 -11.02 12.55
C GLU A 58 -2.29 -11.74 13.45
N ARG A 59 -2.09 -13.04 13.68
CA ARG A 59 -3.00 -13.84 14.52
C ARG A 59 -2.21 -14.55 15.62
N PRO A 60 -1.77 -13.81 16.67
CA PRO A 60 -1.15 -14.43 17.82
C PRO A 60 -2.23 -15.15 18.66
N HIS A 61 -2.13 -16.47 18.79
CA HIS A 61 -3.09 -17.32 19.51
C HIS A 61 -4.55 -17.11 19.02
N LYS A 62 -5.44 -16.69 19.92
CA LYS A 62 -6.88 -16.45 19.64
C LYS A 62 -7.21 -15.00 19.33
N LYS A 63 -6.22 -14.11 19.22
CA LYS A 63 -6.41 -12.68 18.91
C LYS A 63 -6.07 -12.39 17.45
N CYS A 64 -6.77 -11.44 16.86
CA CYS A 64 -6.48 -10.93 15.53
C CYS A 64 -5.99 -9.48 15.64
N LEU A 65 -4.72 -9.26 15.33
CA LEU A 65 -4.10 -7.93 15.31
C LEU A 65 -4.12 -7.39 13.88
N VAL A 66 -4.82 -6.30 13.67
CA VAL A 66 -4.95 -5.63 12.38
C VAL A 66 -4.22 -4.29 12.44
N THR A 67 -3.07 -4.20 11.77
CA THR A 67 -2.30 -2.96 11.68
C THR A 67 -2.57 -2.27 10.36
N ILE A 68 -3.13 -1.06 10.41
CA ILE A 68 -3.50 -0.27 9.23
C ILE A 68 -2.48 0.85 9.07
N HIS A 69 -1.76 0.84 7.94
CA HIS A 69 -0.87 1.93 7.56
C HIS A 69 -1.64 2.97 6.74
N SER A 70 -1.74 4.19 7.24
CA SER A 70 -2.55 5.26 6.64
C SER A 70 -1.76 6.56 6.52
N GLY A 71 -2.01 7.30 5.44
CA GLY A 71 -1.51 8.66 5.28
C GLY A 71 -2.36 9.72 6.02
N ARG A 72 -3.54 9.33 6.55
CA ARG A 72 -4.45 10.22 7.27
C ARG A 72 -5.07 9.51 8.48
N PRO A 73 -4.29 9.22 9.52
CA PRO A 73 -4.74 8.43 10.67
C PRO A 73 -5.91 9.06 11.41
N GLY A 74 -5.99 10.39 11.45
CA GLY A 74 -7.08 11.09 12.10
C GLY A 74 -8.49 10.76 11.58
N LEU A 75 -8.62 10.41 10.29
CA LEU A 75 -9.89 9.99 9.71
C LEU A 75 -10.31 8.58 10.15
N ILE A 76 -9.36 7.75 10.57
CA ILE A 76 -9.65 6.39 11.05
C ILE A 76 -9.97 6.41 12.55
N ILE A 77 -9.25 7.22 13.31
CA ILE A 77 -9.46 7.37 14.77
C ILE A 77 -10.81 8.04 15.03
N GLY A 78 -11.12 9.08 14.26
CA GLY A 78 -12.33 9.86 14.41
C GLY A 78 -12.34 10.71 15.69
N LYS A 79 -13.48 11.35 15.96
CA LYS A 79 -13.64 12.16 17.16
C LYS A 79 -13.67 11.27 18.40
N LYS A 80 -12.76 11.51 19.34
CA LYS A 80 -12.64 10.76 20.62
C LYS A 80 -12.51 9.23 20.46
N GLY A 81 -12.03 8.73 19.31
CA GLY A 81 -11.83 7.30 19.09
C GLY A 81 -13.10 6.49 18.74
N VAL A 82 -14.24 7.12 18.55
CA VAL A 82 -15.52 6.41 18.27
C VAL A 82 -15.47 5.62 16.97
N GLU A 83 -14.81 6.14 15.94
CA GLU A 83 -14.76 5.47 14.62
C GLU A 83 -13.90 4.21 14.65
N ILE A 84 -12.79 4.21 15.38
CA ILE A 84 -11.94 3.01 15.52
C ILE A 84 -12.67 1.92 16.33
N GLU A 85 -13.45 2.28 17.36
CA GLU A 85 -14.26 1.32 18.12
C GLU A 85 -15.36 0.73 17.25
N ASN A 86 -16.03 1.54 16.47
CA ASN A 86 -17.03 1.10 15.50
C ASN A 86 -16.43 0.16 14.46
N LEU A 87 -15.22 0.47 13.95
CA LEU A 87 -14.48 -0.39 13.04
C LEU A 87 -14.14 -1.73 13.71
N LYS A 88 -13.60 -1.70 14.94
CA LYS A 88 -13.31 -2.89 15.73
C LYS A 88 -14.53 -3.78 15.87
N ASN A 89 -15.66 -3.23 16.29
CA ASN A 89 -16.92 -3.96 16.46
C ASN A 89 -17.45 -4.54 15.15
N LYS A 90 -17.28 -3.83 14.02
CA LYS A 90 -17.63 -4.35 12.70
C LYS A 90 -16.75 -5.52 12.30
N LEU A 91 -15.43 -5.45 12.55
CA LEU A 91 -14.49 -6.51 12.22
C LEU A 91 -14.70 -7.75 13.09
N GLN A 92 -14.99 -7.58 14.39
CA GLN A 92 -15.29 -8.69 15.30
C GLN A 92 -16.50 -9.50 14.86
N LYS A 93 -17.49 -8.88 14.22
CA LYS A 93 -18.66 -9.61 13.67
C LYS A 93 -18.31 -10.57 12.52
N PHE A 94 -17.15 -10.40 11.89
CA PHE A 94 -16.67 -11.28 10.80
C PHE A 94 -15.70 -12.36 11.26
N THR A 95 -15.07 -12.13 12.43
CA THR A 95 -14.08 -13.03 12.99
C THR A 95 -14.61 -13.59 14.30
N GLY A 96 -14.48 -14.86 14.56
CA GLY A 96 -14.82 -15.45 15.86
C GLY A 96 -13.81 -15.16 16.97
N SER A 97 -12.83 -14.27 16.71
CA SER A 97 -11.72 -13.92 17.62
C SER A 97 -11.78 -12.45 18.04
N ASP A 98 -11.11 -12.14 19.16
CA ASP A 98 -10.96 -10.75 19.59
C ASP A 98 -10.04 -9.98 18.63
N VAL A 99 -10.53 -8.84 18.12
CA VAL A 99 -9.83 -8.01 17.14
C VAL A 99 -9.23 -6.79 17.83
N VAL A 100 -7.93 -6.58 17.64
CA VAL A 100 -7.23 -5.36 18.04
C VAL A 100 -6.83 -4.61 16.78
N VAL A 101 -7.17 -3.32 16.72
CA VAL A 101 -6.85 -2.46 15.57
C VAL A 101 -5.76 -1.47 15.96
N ASN A 102 -4.62 -1.55 15.28
CA ASN A 102 -3.52 -0.59 15.41
C ASN A 102 -3.45 0.28 14.17
N ILE A 103 -3.12 1.56 14.34
CA ILE A 103 -2.96 2.52 13.25
C ILE A 103 -1.53 3.03 13.26
N VAL A 104 -0.89 2.95 12.10
CA VAL A 104 0.47 3.46 11.86
C VAL A 104 0.40 4.55 10.81
N GLU A 105 0.97 5.70 11.12
CA GLU A 105 1.05 6.81 10.18
C GLU A 105 2.12 6.59 9.13
N VAL A 106 1.77 6.87 7.86
CA VAL A 106 2.73 6.93 6.76
C VAL A 106 3.20 8.37 6.63
N ARG A 107 4.41 8.67 7.16
CA ARG A 107 4.99 10.04 7.20
C ARG A 107 5.22 10.66 5.81
N LYS A 108 5.55 9.84 4.79
CA LYS A 108 5.83 10.29 3.42
C LYS A 108 4.91 9.60 2.41
N PRO A 109 3.65 10.05 2.26
CA PRO A 109 2.67 9.39 1.38
C PRO A 109 3.05 9.48 -0.10
N GLU A 110 3.83 10.48 -0.52
CA GLU A 110 4.25 10.68 -1.91
C GLU A 110 5.33 9.68 -2.38
N ILE A 111 5.96 8.96 -1.45
CA ILE A 111 6.92 7.89 -1.77
C ILE A 111 6.24 6.50 -1.73
N ASN A 112 5.00 6.42 -1.24
CA ASN A 112 4.28 5.17 -1.21
C ASN A 112 3.53 4.92 -2.53
N ALA A 113 3.86 3.84 -3.21
CA ALA A 113 3.33 3.56 -4.55
C ALA A 113 1.80 3.38 -4.58
N THR A 114 1.22 2.78 -3.55
CA THR A 114 -0.24 2.58 -3.45
C THR A 114 -0.96 3.92 -3.31
N LEU A 115 -0.46 4.80 -2.42
CA LEU A 115 -1.06 6.11 -2.18
C LEU A 115 -0.91 7.04 -3.39
N VAL A 116 0.23 6.98 -4.07
CA VAL A 116 0.44 7.74 -5.32
C VAL A 116 -0.51 7.25 -6.41
N ALA A 117 -0.71 5.93 -6.55
CA ALA A 117 -1.64 5.38 -7.52
C ALA A 117 -3.09 5.82 -7.25
N GLU A 118 -3.53 5.76 -5.99
CA GLU A 118 -4.85 6.23 -5.57
C GLU A 118 -5.05 7.74 -5.79
N ASN A 119 -4.03 8.55 -5.49
CA ASN A 119 -4.08 9.99 -5.72
C ASN A 119 -4.25 10.32 -7.21
N ILE A 120 -3.51 9.64 -8.09
CA ILE A 120 -3.66 9.79 -9.55
C ILE A 120 -5.07 9.36 -9.97
N ALA A 121 -5.59 8.23 -9.44
CA ALA A 121 -6.93 7.75 -9.75
C ALA A 121 -8.01 8.79 -9.39
N GLN A 122 -7.94 9.35 -8.18
CA GLN A 122 -8.86 10.40 -7.75
C GLN A 122 -8.77 11.67 -8.61
N GLN A 123 -7.57 12.04 -9.06
CA GLN A 123 -7.41 13.19 -9.98
C GLN A 123 -8.04 12.91 -11.35
N LEU A 124 -7.90 11.68 -11.88
CA LEU A 124 -8.55 11.29 -13.15
C LEU A 124 -10.08 11.26 -13.03
N GLU A 125 -10.62 10.78 -11.91
CA GLU A 125 -12.06 10.81 -11.62
C GLU A 125 -12.60 12.24 -11.55
N ARG A 126 -11.77 13.19 -11.07
CA ARG A 126 -12.06 14.64 -11.07
C ARG A 126 -11.80 15.33 -12.41
N ARG A 127 -11.57 14.56 -13.49
CA ARG A 127 -11.32 15.05 -14.84
C ARG A 127 -10.08 15.92 -15.00
N VAL A 128 -9.08 15.76 -14.12
CA VAL A 128 -7.76 16.39 -14.30
C VAL A 128 -7.05 15.70 -15.47
N GLY A 129 -6.38 16.47 -16.33
CA GLY A 129 -5.63 15.93 -17.46
C GLY A 129 -4.57 14.92 -17.00
N PHE A 130 -4.62 13.70 -17.53
CA PHE A 130 -3.77 12.58 -17.08
C PHE A 130 -2.27 12.88 -17.17
N ARG A 131 -1.79 13.60 -18.20
CA ARG A 131 -0.39 14.01 -18.31
C ARG A 131 0.04 14.92 -17.17
N ARG A 132 -0.82 15.86 -16.77
CA ARG A 132 -0.56 16.78 -15.66
C ARG A 132 -0.52 16.03 -14.32
N ALA A 133 -1.47 15.13 -14.09
CA ALA A 133 -1.53 14.30 -12.89
C ALA A 133 -0.26 13.43 -12.74
N MET A 134 0.14 12.73 -13.82
CA MET A 134 1.32 11.87 -13.82
C MET A 134 2.62 12.66 -13.59
N LYS A 135 2.84 13.76 -14.36
CA LYS A 135 4.05 14.58 -14.21
C LYS A 135 4.19 15.17 -12.81
N ARG A 136 3.09 15.69 -12.24
CA ARG A 136 3.08 16.24 -10.88
C ARG A 136 3.45 15.18 -9.85
N SER A 137 2.90 13.97 -9.96
CA SER A 137 3.21 12.87 -9.03
C SER A 137 4.66 12.42 -9.15
N VAL A 138 5.22 12.37 -10.37
CA VAL A 138 6.64 12.06 -10.60
C VAL A 138 7.54 13.12 -9.94
N GLN A 139 7.31 14.39 -10.20
CA GLN A 139 8.09 15.48 -9.62
C GLN A 139 8.00 15.50 -8.09
N SER A 140 6.82 15.24 -7.51
CA SER A 140 6.61 15.19 -6.06
C SER A 140 7.43 14.07 -5.42
N ALA A 141 7.39 12.86 -5.98
CA ALA A 141 8.14 11.72 -5.48
C ALA A 141 9.65 11.92 -5.56
N MET A 142 10.16 12.45 -6.69
CA MET A 142 11.60 12.72 -6.86
C MET A 142 12.09 13.79 -5.88
N ARG A 143 11.31 14.85 -5.64
CA ARG A 143 11.65 15.93 -4.71
C ARG A 143 11.79 15.44 -3.26
N ILE A 144 11.01 14.43 -2.85
CA ILE A 144 11.02 13.88 -1.48
C ILE A 144 12.11 12.83 -1.28
N GLY A 145 12.81 12.44 -2.37
CA GLY A 145 13.98 11.57 -2.30
C GLY A 145 13.79 10.17 -2.87
N ALA A 146 12.77 9.90 -3.69
CA ALA A 146 12.73 8.68 -4.46
C ALA A 146 13.90 8.66 -5.47
N GLN A 147 14.60 7.53 -5.60
CA GLN A 147 15.70 7.37 -6.56
C GLN A 147 15.21 7.12 -7.99
N GLY A 148 13.96 6.75 -8.12
CA GLY A 148 13.30 6.62 -9.40
C GLY A 148 11.84 6.24 -9.28
N ILE A 149 11.06 6.66 -10.27
CA ILE A 149 9.63 6.38 -10.34
C ILE A 149 9.23 6.05 -11.77
N ARG A 150 8.30 5.12 -11.90
CA ARG A 150 7.61 4.83 -13.15
C ARG A 150 6.11 4.77 -12.90
N ILE A 151 5.35 5.50 -13.70
CA ILE A 151 3.89 5.51 -13.67
C ILE A 151 3.39 5.05 -15.03
N ASN A 152 2.40 4.18 -15.04
CA ASN A 152 1.74 3.69 -16.24
C ASN A 152 0.22 3.86 -16.07
N CYS A 153 -0.42 4.57 -16.99
CA CYS A 153 -1.86 4.72 -17.05
C CYS A 153 -2.38 4.10 -18.36
N GLY A 154 -3.35 3.21 -18.26
CA GLY A 154 -3.96 2.53 -19.40
C GLY A 154 -5.48 2.64 -19.37
N GLY A 155 -6.10 2.83 -20.52
CA GLY A 155 -7.55 2.97 -20.68
C GLY A 155 -7.92 4.05 -21.70
N ARG A 156 -9.18 4.52 -21.66
CA ARG A 156 -9.67 5.64 -22.48
C ARG A 156 -9.24 6.98 -21.90
N LEU A 157 -7.94 7.27 -22.03
CA LEU A 157 -7.32 8.46 -21.44
C LEU A 157 -7.88 9.76 -22.07
N GLY A 158 -8.43 10.62 -21.21
CA GLY A 158 -9.05 11.87 -21.64
C GLY A 158 -10.38 11.71 -22.41
N GLY A 159 -11.00 10.53 -22.35
CA GLY A 159 -12.25 10.24 -23.07
C GLY A 159 -12.05 9.77 -24.51
N ALA A 160 -10.83 9.47 -24.94
CA ALA A 160 -10.57 8.95 -26.28
C ALA A 160 -11.34 7.64 -26.53
N GLU A 161 -11.84 7.43 -27.77
CA GLU A 161 -12.57 6.20 -28.12
C GLU A 161 -11.68 4.97 -28.03
N ILE A 162 -10.45 5.10 -28.51
CA ILE A 162 -9.47 4.01 -28.52
C ILE A 162 -8.68 4.06 -27.20
N ALA A 163 -8.69 2.95 -26.48
CA ALA A 163 -7.88 2.80 -25.28
C ALA A 163 -6.39 2.78 -25.65
N ARG A 164 -5.60 3.49 -24.87
CA ARG A 164 -4.15 3.49 -25.01
C ARG A 164 -3.46 3.48 -23.66
N THR A 165 -2.18 3.15 -23.67
CA THR A 165 -1.34 3.14 -22.48
C THR A 165 -0.26 4.20 -22.64
N GLU A 166 -0.20 5.11 -21.67
CA GLU A 166 0.87 6.11 -21.57
C GLU A 166 1.63 5.92 -20.27
N TRP A 167 2.96 6.18 -20.32
CA TRP A 167 3.81 6.01 -19.16
C TRP A 167 4.84 7.14 -19.06
N TYR A 168 5.21 7.46 -17.81
CA TYR A 168 6.31 8.36 -17.48
C TYR A 168 7.28 7.66 -16.56
N ARG A 169 8.57 7.91 -16.76
CA ARG A 169 9.63 7.41 -15.89
C ARG A 169 10.65 8.50 -15.66
N GLU A 170 11.11 8.63 -14.43
CA GLU A 170 12.21 9.48 -14.03
C GLU A 170 13.11 8.71 -13.07
N GLY A 171 14.43 8.90 -13.21
CA GLY A 171 15.42 8.13 -12.46
C GLY A 171 15.53 6.66 -12.87
N ARG A 172 16.08 5.85 -11.98
CA ARG A 172 16.34 4.43 -12.18
C ARG A 172 15.26 3.57 -11.50
N VAL A 173 14.75 2.55 -12.17
CA VAL A 173 13.81 1.57 -11.60
C VAL A 173 14.28 0.16 -11.95
N PRO A 174 15.17 -0.45 -11.12
CA PRO A 174 15.78 -1.74 -11.39
C PRO A 174 14.85 -2.89 -10.97
N LEU A 175 13.97 -3.32 -11.88
CA LEU A 175 12.96 -4.35 -11.58
C LEU A 175 13.58 -5.75 -11.39
N HIS A 176 14.72 -6.05 -12.03
CA HIS A 176 15.36 -7.37 -11.98
C HIS A 176 16.33 -7.53 -10.81
N THR A 177 16.80 -6.44 -10.20
CA THR A 177 17.73 -6.48 -9.07
C THR A 177 16.97 -6.79 -7.78
N LEU A 178 17.24 -7.95 -7.15
CA LEU A 178 16.51 -8.42 -5.97
C LEU A 178 16.75 -7.57 -4.73
N ARG A 179 17.99 -7.07 -4.55
CA ARG A 179 18.35 -6.20 -3.42
C ARG A 179 17.72 -4.80 -3.47
N SER A 180 17.16 -4.42 -4.63
CA SER A 180 16.51 -3.11 -4.78
C SER A 180 15.17 -3.07 -4.04
N ASP A 181 14.96 -2.04 -3.24
CA ASP A 181 13.66 -1.77 -2.61
C ASP A 181 12.75 -1.07 -3.62
N VAL A 182 11.85 -1.83 -4.20
CA VAL A 182 10.86 -1.34 -5.15
C VAL A 182 9.48 -1.50 -4.55
N ASP A 183 8.81 -0.39 -4.32
CA ASP A 183 7.39 -0.37 -3.95
C ASP A 183 6.51 -0.37 -5.20
N TYR A 184 5.35 -1.02 -5.10
CA TYR A 184 4.43 -1.20 -6.21
C TYR A 184 2.99 -0.97 -5.78
N GLY A 185 2.28 -0.11 -6.50
CA GLY A 185 0.88 0.19 -6.26
C GLY A 185 0.05 0.10 -7.53
N VAL A 186 -1.19 -0.33 -7.38
CA VAL A 186 -2.19 -0.39 -8.44
C VAL A 186 -3.46 0.28 -7.97
N ALA A 187 -4.04 1.11 -8.84
CA ALA A 187 -5.34 1.73 -8.59
C ALA A 187 -6.17 1.73 -9.87
N SER A 188 -7.47 1.76 -9.71
CA SER A 188 -8.45 1.88 -10.80
C SER A 188 -9.22 3.18 -10.66
N ALA A 189 -9.19 4.02 -11.69
CA ALA A 189 -9.99 5.23 -11.77
C ALA A 189 -11.29 4.94 -12.53
N TYR A 190 -12.40 5.17 -11.88
CA TYR A 190 -13.74 4.98 -12.48
C TYR A 190 -14.19 6.28 -13.12
N THR A 191 -14.00 6.38 -14.43
CA THR A 191 -14.40 7.56 -15.20
C THR A 191 -15.72 7.33 -15.92
N THR A 192 -16.36 8.41 -16.40
CA THR A 192 -17.59 8.32 -17.19
C THR A 192 -17.42 7.55 -18.49
N TYR A 193 -16.19 7.43 -19.00
CA TYR A 193 -15.85 6.74 -20.25
C TYR A 193 -15.38 5.29 -20.04
N GLY A 194 -15.29 4.83 -18.80
CA GLY A 194 -14.82 3.49 -18.43
C GLY A 194 -13.73 3.52 -17.37
N ILE A 195 -13.11 2.38 -17.12
CA ILE A 195 -12.10 2.20 -16.09
C ILE A 195 -10.71 2.47 -16.68
N CYS A 196 -9.94 3.34 -16.02
CA CYS A 196 -8.53 3.55 -16.31
C CYS A 196 -7.67 2.89 -15.23
N GLY A 197 -6.81 1.95 -15.62
CA GLY A 197 -5.87 1.27 -14.73
C GLY A 197 -4.58 2.07 -14.56
N ILE A 198 -4.13 2.24 -13.33
CA ILE A 198 -2.91 2.95 -12.96
C ILE A 198 -1.98 1.98 -12.26
N LYS A 199 -0.72 1.95 -12.68
CA LYS A 199 0.35 1.15 -12.06
C LYS A 199 1.51 2.07 -11.75
N VAL A 200 2.01 2.01 -10.52
CA VAL A 200 3.11 2.85 -10.04
C VAL A 200 4.20 1.96 -9.48
N TRP A 201 5.45 2.23 -9.84
CA TRP A 201 6.66 1.64 -9.29
C TRP A 201 7.53 2.76 -8.75
N ILE A 202 7.95 2.65 -7.49
CA ILE A 202 8.83 3.62 -6.84
C ILE A 202 10.05 2.86 -6.34
N TYR A 203 11.22 3.34 -6.73
CA TYR A 203 12.49 2.81 -6.28
C TYR A 203 13.04 3.69 -5.15
N LEU A 204 13.27 3.08 -3.99
CA LEU A 204 13.69 3.77 -2.77
C LEU A 204 15.20 3.66 -2.54
N GLY A 205 15.85 2.63 -3.10
CA GLY A 205 17.28 2.38 -2.92
C GLY A 205 17.59 0.90 -2.86
N GLU A 206 18.82 0.57 -2.51
CA GLU A 206 19.27 -0.82 -2.33
C GLU A 206 19.36 -1.15 -0.83
N ILE A 207 18.91 -2.34 -0.47
CA ILE A 207 18.99 -2.90 0.89
C ILE A 207 20.00 -4.03 0.84
N MET A 208 21.13 -3.87 1.51
CA MET A 208 22.21 -4.87 1.53
C MET A 208 22.05 -5.88 2.66
N GLU A 209 21.69 -5.38 3.86
CA GLU A 209 21.58 -6.18 5.07
C GLU A 209 20.21 -5.95 5.70
N HIS A 210 19.24 -6.78 5.35
CA HIS A 210 17.91 -6.72 5.94
C HIS A 210 17.32 -8.12 6.05
N ASN A 211 16.95 -8.50 7.26
CA ASN A 211 16.15 -9.69 7.48
C ASN A 211 14.66 -9.27 7.61
N PRO A 212 13.85 -9.54 6.61
CA PRO A 212 12.44 -9.09 6.58
C PRO A 212 11.57 -9.76 7.64
N PHE A 213 12.06 -10.79 8.33
CA PHE A 213 11.35 -11.53 9.37
C PHE A 213 11.65 -11.02 10.79
N VAL A 214 12.72 -10.24 10.96
CA VAL A 214 12.98 -9.57 12.24
C VAL A 214 12.06 -8.37 12.33
N LYS A 215 11.25 -8.30 13.40
CA LYS A 215 10.51 -7.06 13.72
C LYS A 215 11.56 -5.96 13.88
N GLU A 216 11.34 -4.83 13.24
CA GLU A 216 12.11 -3.62 13.53
C GLU A 216 11.78 -3.24 14.99
N GLU A 217 12.51 -3.82 15.92
CA GLU A 217 12.53 -3.37 17.30
C GLU A 217 13.16 -1.98 17.29
N ASN A 218 12.27 -1.00 17.36
CA ASN A 218 12.57 0.39 17.70
C ASN A 218 13.92 0.93 17.22
N THR A 219 13.98 1.27 15.95
CA THR A 219 15.09 2.09 15.41
C THR A 219 15.23 3.41 16.19
N GLU A 220 14.17 3.85 16.86
CA GLU A 220 14.17 5.02 17.74
C GLU A 220 14.98 4.81 19.02
N GLU A 221 14.97 3.62 19.62
CA GLU A 221 15.78 3.31 20.81
C GLU A 221 17.28 3.20 20.46
N LYS A 222 17.62 2.65 19.30
CA LYS A 222 19.04 2.61 18.85
C LYS A 222 19.58 4.01 18.58
N ASN A 223 18.79 4.87 17.94
CA ASN A 223 19.20 6.27 17.69
C ASN A 223 19.34 7.09 18.97
N ILE A 224 18.56 6.78 20.02
CA ILE A 224 18.67 7.42 21.34
C ILE A 224 19.94 6.92 22.08
N ILE A 225 20.31 5.66 21.93
CA ILE A 225 21.51 5.09 22.53
C ILE A 225 22.78 5.57 21.83
N GLU A 226 22.77 5.70 20.49
CA GLU A 226 23.89 6.26 19.73
C GLU A 226 24.06 7.78 19.96
N ALA A 227 22.98 8.53 20.16
CA ALA A 227 23.04 9.96 20.50
C ALA A 227 23.48 10.24 21.94
N ARG A 228 23.57 9.23 22.80
CA ARG A 228 24.04 9.33 24.19
C ARG A 228 25.49 8.82 24.40
N ARG A 229 26.13 8.35 23.32
CA ARG A 229 27.56 8.03 23.28
C ARG A 229 28.33 9.13 22.54
#